data_d17bc1102c320a93013596dba3cedfe6
#
_entry.id   d17bc1102c320a93013596dba3cedfe6
#
_cell.length_a   1.000
_cell.length_b   1.000
_cell.length_c   1.000
_cell.angle_alpha   90.00
_cell.angle_beta   90.00
_cell.angle_gamma   90.00
#
_symmetry.space_group_name_H-M   'P 1'
#
loop_
_entity.id
_entity.type
_entity.pdbx_description
1 polymer ?
#
loop_
_entity_poly.entity_id
_entity_poly.type
_entity_poly.pdbx_seq_one_letter_code
_entity_poly.pdbx_strand_id
1 'polypeptide(L)'
;MLNMTFKYIYCLEGAKEREDYFRFCHMPLDSITLEWFYRLKEKGVKITIDNKEEKICRKYPSWSNLRKTSSGEKKDREYGYVDIQNAIRKYLENNTELTPLKVEFIIWPQMQLAMAEEGLFSQLVGAEKDYYETQPYHKILEKYDKKIPLPKQMGNNYKNRLNEWFRKLSVKEKTQCLNEMLTQISKVKQSGLLFEEI
;
A
#
# COMPACT_ATOMS: atom_id res chain seq x y z
N MET A 1 14.93 -14.18 11.17
CA MET A 1 14.25 -15.06 12.18
C MET A 1 14.05 -14.35 13.51
N LEU A 2 15.06 -13.71 14.10
CA LEU A 2 14.98 -13.12 15.46
C LEU A 2 13.78 -12.16 15.65
N ASN A 3 13.53 -11.24 14.71
CA ASN A 3 12.42 -10.27 14.82
C ASN A 3 11.03 -10.92 14.80
N MET A 4 10.87 -12.04 14.09
CA MET A 4 9.61 -12.78 14.10
C MET A 4 9.39 -13.47 15.44
N THR A 5 10.46 -13.99 16.07
CA THR A 5 10.38 -14.55 17.41
C THR A 5 9.93 -13.50 18.42
N PHE A 6 10.51 -12.30 18.41
CA PHE A 6 10.07 -11.21 19.28
C PHE A 6 8.63 -10.77 19.02
N LYS A 7 8.17 -10.79 17.77
CA LYS A 7 6.77 -10.53 17.44
C LYS A 7 5.84 -11.53 18.13
N TYR A 8 6.14 -12.82 18.11
CA TYR A 8 5.33 -13.82 18.80
C TYR A 8 5.39 -13.67 20.32
N ILE A 9 6.56 -13.39 20.88
CA ILE A 9 6.72 -13.14 22.33
C ILE A 9 5.89 -11.93 22.76
N TYR A 10 5.83 -10.87 21.95
CA TYR A 10 5.02 -9.68 22.24
C TYR A 10 3.52 -9.98 22.33
N CYS A 11 3.04 -11.04 21.70
CA CYS A 11 1.64 -11.47 21.77
C CYS A 11 1.33 -12.30 23.03
N LEU A 12 2.33 -12.69 23.82
CA LEU A 12 2.12 -13.48 25.02
C LEU A 12 1.66 -12.60 26.19
N GLU A 13 0.94 -13.21 27.11
CA GLU A 13 0.52 -12.58 28.36
C GLU A 13 1.74 -12.07 29.16
N GLY A 14 1.64 -10.88 29.71
CA GLY A 14 2.73 -10.24 30.47
C GLY A 14 3.80 -9.56 29.61
N ALA A 15 3.76 -9.68 28.29
CA ALA A 15 4.74 -9.02 27.42
C ALA A 15 4.67 -7.49 27.51
N LYS A 16 3.48 -6.93 27.74
CA LYS A 16 3.27 -5.48 27.92
C LYS A 16 4.02 -4.88 29.10
N GLU A 17 4.26 -5.66 30.13
CA GLU A 17 5.04 -5.25 31.32
C GLU A 17 6.52 -5.03 30.99
N ARG A 18 6.96 -5.54 29.85
CA ARG A 18 8.33 -5.47 29.35
C ARG A 18 8.45 -4.69 28.06
N GLU A 19 7.57 -3.72 27.85
CA GLU A 19 7.51 -2.94 26.61
C GLU A 19 8.84 -2.24 26.27
N ASP A 20 9.61 -1.87 27.29
CA ASP A 20 10.92 -1.25 27.11
C ASP A 20 11.92 -2.13 26.35
N TYR A 21 11.87 -3.43 26.48
CA TYR A 21 12.72 -4.35 25.72
C TYR A 21 12.37 -4.37 24.24
N PHE A 22 11.07 -4.21 23.90
CA PHE A 22 10.60 -4.25 22.53
C PHE A 22 10.91 -2.97 21.74
N ARG A 23 11.31 -1.89 22.41
CA ARG A 23 11.77 -0.65 21.73
C ARG A 23 13.00 -0.90 20.87
N PHE A 24 13.85 -1.84 21.25
CA PHE A 24 15.04 -2.18 20.49
C PHE A 24 14.78 -3.15 19.34
N CYS A 25 13.61 -3.75 19.30
CA CYS A 25 13.24 -4.64 18.21
C CYS A 25 13.04 -3.86 16.91
N HIS A 26 13.47 -4.47 15.83
CA HIS A 26 13.17 -3.98 14.49
C HIS A 26 11.76 -4.38 14.07
N MET A 27 11.14 -3.59 13.21
CA MET A 27 9.92 -3.98 12.52
C MET A 27 10.22 -5.18 11.62
N PRO A 28 9.45 -6.29 11.71
CA PRO A 28 9.54 -7.35 10.72
C PRO A 28 9.22 -6.79 9.33
N LEU A 29 10.14 -6.98 8.37
CA LEU A 29 9.95 -6.52 7.00
C LEU A 29 9.47 -7.67 6.13
N ASP A 30 8.20 -7.63 5.76
CA ASP A 30 7.57 -8.45 4.74
C ASP A 30 7.06 -7.58 3.58
N SER A 31 6.37 -8.16 2.63
CA SER A 31 5.83 -7.41 1.49
C SER A 31 4.82 -6.33 1.89
N ILE A 32 4.08 -6.54 2.98
CA ILE A 32 3.05 -5.62 3.47
C ILE A 32 3.68 -4.44 4.18
N THR A 33 4.60 -4.69 5.11
CA THR A 33 5.31 -3.64 5.85
C THR A 33 6.24 -2.83 4.96
N LEU A 34 6.87 -3.46 3.96
CA LEU A 34 7.65 -2.76 2.95
C LEU A 34 6.78 -1.86 2.05
N GLU A 35 5.59 -2.31 1.65
CA GLU A 35 4.66 -1.47 0.92
C GLU A 35 4.20 -0.28 1.76
N TRP A 36 3.92 -0.46 3.05
CA TRP A 36 3.64 0.64 3.96
C TRP A 36 4.80 1.63 4.03
N PHE A 37 6.02 1.15 4.25
CA PHE A 37 7.22 1.99 4.29
C PHE A 37 7.36 2.81 3.01
N TYR A 38 7.16 2.17 1.87
CA TYR A 38 7.24 2.85 0.58
C TYR A 38 6.20 3.98 0.43
N ARG A 39 5.00 3.82 1.01
CA ARG A 39 3.96 4.86 1.00
C ARG A 39 4.26 6.04 1.93
N LEU A 40 5.17 5.90 2.88
CA LEU A 40 5.59 7.01 3.74
C LEU A 40 6.20 8.19 2.96
N LYS A 41 6.65 7.96 1.73
CA LYS A 41 7.08 9.03 0.82
C LYS A 41 6.01 10.11 0.61
N GLU A 42 4.74 9.72 0.62
CA GLU A 42 3.60 10.63 0.44
C GLU A 42 3.40 11.54 1.67
N LYS A 43 3.91 11.10 2.82
CA LYS A 43 3.96 11.87 4.07
C LYS A 43 5.28 12.67 4.21
N GLY A 44 6.10 12.72 3.17
CA GLY A 44 7.37 13.44 3.19
C GLY A 44 8.49 12.76 3.96
N VAL A 45 8.33 11.49 4.35
CA VAL A 45 9.38 10.74 5.05
C VAL A 45 10.58 10.56 4.14
N LYS A 46 11.75 10.70 4.72
CA LYS A 46 13.03 10.57 4.05
C LYS A 46 13.80 9.38 4.61
N ILE A 47 14.67 8.82 3.79
CA ILE A 47 15.63 7.79 4.18
C ILE A 47 17.03 8.40 4.21
N THR A 48 17.84 8.06 5.21
CA THR A 48 19.23 8.51 5.30
C THR A 48 20.14 7.43 4.76
N ILE A 49 20.95 7.76 3.78
CA ILE A 49 21.93 6.88 3.14
C ILE A 49 23.24 7.65 3.01
N ASP A 50 24.34 7.05 3.46
CA ASP A 50 25.66 7.68 3.44
C ASP A 50 25.63 9.10 4.07
N ASN A 51 24.94 9.25 5.20
CA ASN A 51 24.72 10.52 5.92
C ASN A 51 23.96 11.60 5.13
N LYS A 52 23.29 11.24 4.03
CA LYS A 52 22.45 12.16 3.24
C LYS A 52 20.99 11.72 3.29
N GLU A 53 20.13 12.71 3.56
CA GLU A 53 18.68 12.48 3.48
C GLU A 53 18.20 12.48 2.03
N GLU A 54 17.48 11.42 1.67
CA GLU A 54 16.89 11.26 0.34
C GLU A 54 15.40 10.98 0.46
N LYS A 55 14.61 11.39 -0.55
CA LYS A 55 13.21 10.99 -0.65
C LYS A 55 13.13 9.49 -0.94
N ILE A 56 12.16 8.82 -0.33
CA ILE A 56 11.85 7.43 -0.68
C ILE A 56 11.29 7.43 -2.10
N CYS A 57 12.05 6.97 -3.07
CA CYS A 57 11.72 7.07 -4.50
C CYS A 57 11.60 5.73 -5.23
N ARG A 58 11.85 4.60 -4.55
CA ARG A 58 11.88 3.29 -5.21
C ARG A 58 10.97 2.27 -4.55
N LYS A 59 10.59 1.28 -5.37
CA LYS A 59 10.08 0.02 -4.86
C LYS A 59 11.23 -0.72 -4.19
N TYR A 60 10.93 -1.37 -3.09
CA TYR A 60 11.80 -2.27 -2.36
C TYR A 60 12.00 -3.56 -3.16
N PRO A 61 13.14 -4.22 -3.03
CA PRO A 61 13.30 -5.59 -3.46
C PRO A 61 12.42 -6.51 -2.60
N SER A 62 12.25 -7.76 -3.01
CA SER A 62 11.64 -8.77 -2.14
C SER A 62 12.40 -8.80 -0.80
N TRP A 63 11.68 -8.96 0.31
CA TRP A 63 12.26 -8.99 1.65
C TRP A 63 13.44 -9.97 1.78
N SER A 64 13.39 -11.07 1.04
CA SER A 64 14.44 -12.09 1.01
C SER A 64 15.75 -11.60 0.35
N ASN A 65 15.67 -10.54 -0.44
CA ASN A 65 16.80 -9.97 -1.17
C ASN A 65 17.31 -8.67 -0.54
N LEU A 66 16.77 -8.26 0.61
CA LEU A 66 17.23 -7.08 1.32
C LEU A 66 18.68 -7.27 1.79
N ARG A 67 19.55 -6.42 1.30
CA ARG A 67 20.93 -6.31 1.79
C ARG A 67 20.93 -5.64 3.17
N LYS A 68 22.05 -5.72 3.88
CA LYS A 68 22.20 -5.09 5.19
C LYS A 68 22.13 -3.56 5.08
N THR A 69 22.83 -2.99 4.13
CA THR A 69 22.91 -1.55 3.86
C THR A 69 22.63 -1.28 2.39
N SER A 70 22.26 -0.04 2.08
CA SER A 70 22.02 0.40 0.71
C SER A 70 23.28 0.24 -0.17
N SER A 71 23.05 -0.07 -1.43
CA SER A 71 24.13 -0.29 -2.41
C SER A 71 23.71 0.26 -3.79
N GLY A 72 24.70 0.49 -4.65
CA GLY A 72 24.51 0.98 -6.01
C GLY A 72 24.51 2.49 -6.13
N GLU A 73 24.50 2.98 -7.37
CA GLU A 73 24.34 4.40 -7.67
C GLU A 73 22.92 4.88 -7.36
N LYS A 74 22.75 6.19 -7.22
CA LYS A 74 21.46 6.79 -6.83
C LYS A 74 20.28 6.33 -7.71
N LYS A 75 20.52 6.10 -9.00
CA LYS A 75 19.49 5.66 -9.95
C LYS A 75 19.10 4.18 -9.78
N ASP A 76 20.05 3.33 -9.40
CA ASP A 76 19.89 1.88 -9.27
C ASP A 76 20.06 1.38 -7.84
N ARG A 77 20.01 2.30 -6.88
CA ARG A 77 20.20 2.03 -5.46
C ARG A 77 19.07 1.20 -4.90
N GLU A 78 19.42 0.11 -4.28
CA GLU A 78 18.51 -0.69 -3.45
C GLU A 78 18.65 -0.26 -2.00
N TYR A 79 17.53 -0.09 -1.31
CA TYR A 79 17.54 0.20 0.11
C TYR A 79 17.93 -1.03 0.91
N GLY A 80 18.84 -0.82 1.87
CA GLY A 80 19.25 -1.86 2.79
C GLY A 80 18.28 -2.00 3.98
N TYR A 81 18.33 -3.16 4.59
CA TYR A 81 17.52 -3.46 5.77
C TYR A 81 17.71 -2.44 6.90
N VAL A 82 18.98 -2.12 7.21
CA VAL A 82 19.32 -1.18 8.30
C VAL A 82 18.84 0.23 7.98
N ASP A 83 18.96 0.66 6.73
CA ASP A 83 18.55 2.00 6.30
C ASP A 83 17.04 2.18 6.43
N ILE A 84 16.27 1.14 6.06
CA ILE A 84 14.81 1.14 6.24
C ILE A 84 14.45 1.18 7.73
N GLN A 85 15.08 0.36 8.57
CA GLN A 85 14.81 0.35 10.01
C GLN A 85 15.12 1.69 10.68
N ASN A 86 16.22 2.33 10.30
CA ASN A 86 16.58 3.66 10.80
C ASN A 86 15.57 4.72 10.36
N ALA A 87 15.10 4.68 9.12
CA ALA A 87 14.08 5.61 8.63
C ALA A 87 12.73 5.42 9.38
N ILE A 88 12.33 4.16 9.66
CA ILE A 88 11.14 3.85 10.46
C ILE A 88 11.30 4.41 11.87
N ARG A 89 12.43 4.17 12.54
CA ARG A 89 12.69 4.71 13.88
C ARG A 89 12.62 6.23 13.91
N LYS A 90 13.28 6.89 12.97
CA LYS A 90 13.24 8.35 12.84
C LYS A 90 11.82 8.87 12.63
N TYR A 91 11.00 8.18 11.83
CA TYR A 91 9.59 8.53 11.65
C TYR A 91 8.78 8.43 12.94
N LEU A 92 9.16 7.52 13.84
CA LEU A 92 8.47 7.27 15.11
C LEU A 92 9.02 8.10 16.29
N GLU A 93 10.14 8.80 16.13
CA GLU A 93 10.81 9.55 17.22
C GLU A 93 9.88 10.52 17.95
N ASN A 94 8.93 11.14 17.25
CA ASN A 94 7.98 12.09 17.84
C ASN A 94 6.80 11.41 18.58
N ASN A 95 6.73 10.08 18.57
CA ASN A 95 5.70 9.32 19.26
C ASN A 95 6.34 8.22 20.12
N THR A 96 6.66 8.59 21.36
CA THR A 96 7.37 7.73 22.31
C THR A 96 6.61 6.47 22.73
N GLU A 97 5.30 6.42 22.50
CA GLU A 97 4.47 5.26 22.81
C GLU A 97 4.48 4.20 21.69
N LEU A 98 4.99 4.55 20.52
CA LEU A 98 5.04 3.67 19.38
C LEU A 98 6.44 3.09 19.19
N THR A 99 6.53 1.78 19.30
CA THR A 99 7.73 1.04 18.91
C THR A 99 7.57 0.51 17.48
N PRO A 100 8.66 0.24 16.74
CA PRO A 100 8.54 -0.36 15.41
C PRO A 100 7.71 -1.63 15.36
N LEU A 101 7.81 -2.46 16.39
CA LEU A 101 7.03 -3.69 16.51
C LEU A 101 5.55 -3.42 16.77
N LYS A 102 5.21 -2.48 17.64
CA LYS A 102 3.82 -2.07 17.92
C LYS A 102 3.14 -1.48 16.69
N VAL A 103 3.87 -0.65 15.95
CA VAL A 103 3.39 -0.07 14.68
C VAL A 103 3.10 -1.16 13.66
N GLU A 104 3.92 -2.18 13.57
CA GLU A 104 3.68 -3.30 12.65
C GLU A 104 2.32 -3.96 12.89
N PHE A 105 1.95 -4.23 14.14
CA PHE A 105 0.63 -4.77 14.49
C PHE A 105 -0.53 -3.86 14.06
N ILE A 106 -0.34 -2.55 14.10
CA ILE A 106 -1.37 -1.58 13.71
C ILE A 106 -1.51 -1.51 12.19
N ILE A 107 -0.37 -1.41 11.49
CA ILE A 107 -0.39 -1.15 10.05
C ILE A 107 -0.64 -2.39 9.21
N TRP A 108 -0.24 -3.58 9.70
CA TRP A 108 -0.31 -4.80 8.90
C TRP A 108 -1.72 -5.13 8.42
N PRO A 109 -2.76 -5.20 9.29
CA PRO A 109 -4.13 -5.47 8.85
C PRO A 109 -4.69 -4.35 7.97
N GLN A 110 -4.35 -3.08 8.27
CA GLN A 110 -4.80 -1.94 7.47
C GLN A 110 -4.22 -1.97 6.05
N MET A 111 -2.94 -2.27 5.93
CA MET A 111 -2.27 -2.38 4.64
C MET A 111 -2.74 -3.60 3.85
N GLN A 112 -2.97 -4.71 4.52
CA GLN A 112 -3.52 -5.91 3.88
C GLN A 112 -4.89 -5.62 3.26
N LEU A 113 -5.77 -4.96 4.00
CA LEU A 113 -7.07 -4.53 3.49
C LEU A 113 -6.92 -3.56 2.31
N ALA A 114 -6.11 -2.52 2.45
CA ALA A 114 -5.89 -1.54 1.39
C ALA A 114 -5.34 -2.18 0.10
N MET A 115 -4.41 -3.11 0.22
CA MET A 115 -3.85 -3.83 -0.94
C MET A 115 -4.89 -4.75 -1.59
N ALA A 116 -5.74 -5.41 -0.78
CA ALA A 116 -6.82 -6.24 -1.31
C ALA A 116 -7.87 -5.41 -2.06
N GLU A 117 -8.29 -4.28 -1.50
CA GLU A 117 -9.22 -3.34 -2.14
C GLU A 117 -8.64 -2.77 -3.45
N GLU A 118 -7.37 -2.40 -3.47
CA GLU A 118 -6.68 -1.92 -4.67
C GLU A 118 -6.56 -3.02 -5.73
N GLY A 119 -6.32 -4.26 -5.32
CA GLY A 119 -6.33 -5.42 -6.21
C GLY A 119 -7.69 -5.65 -6.84
N LEU A 120 -8.75 -5.63 -6.04
CA LEU A 120 -10.13 -5.76 -6.51
C LEU A 120 -10.50 -4.63 -7.48
N PHE A 121 -10.21 -3.38 -7.12
CA PHE A 121 -10.44 -2.24 -8.01
C PHE A 121 -9.71 -2.42 -9.35
N SER A 122 -8.46 -2.83 -9.32
CA SER A 122 -7.67 -3.09 -10.53
C SER A 122 -8.28 -4.18 -11.41
N GLN A 123 -8.92 -5.18 -10.85
CA GLN A 123 -9.66 -6.21 -11.59
C GLN A 123 -10.93 -5.65 -12.20
N LEU A 124 -11.71 -4.88 -11.43
CA LEU A 124 -12.99 -4.32 -11.88
C LEU A 124 -12.83 -3.33 -13.03
N VAL A 125 -11.80 -2.49 -13.00
CA VAL A 125 -11.56 -1.48 -14.07
C VAL A 125 -10.70 -2.00 -15.22
N GLY A 126 -10.22 -3.21 -15.12
CA GLY A 126 -8.95 -3.56 -15.76
C GLY A 126 -9.01 -4.14 -17.13
N ALA A 127 -10.11 -4.62 -17.61
CA ALA A 127 -9.95 -5.48 -18.76
C ALA A 127 -9.87 -4.70 -20.08
N GLU A 128 -10.80 -3.81 -20.35
CA GLU A 128 -10.94 -3.31 -21.71
C GLU A 128 -11.02 -1.77 -21.77
N LYS A 129 -9.97 -1.17 -22.28
CA LYS A 129 -9.83 0.28 -22.40
C LYS A 129 -10.89 0.91 -23.31
N ASP A 130 -11.25 0.19 -24.34
CA ASP A 130 -12.09 0.73 -25.41
C ASP A 130 -13.55 0.88 -24.98
N TYR A 131 -13.94 0.25 -23.89
CA TYR A 131 -15.31 0.24 -23.38
C TYR A 131 -15.48 0.91 -22.02
N TYR A 132 -14.49 1.65 -21.55
CA TYR A 132 -14.55 2.28 -20.22
C TYR A 132 -15.80 3.17 -20.05
N GLU A 133 -16.12 3.99 -21.03
CA GLU A 133 -17.28 4.90 -20.97
C GLU A 133 -18.62 4.15 -20.91
N THR A 134 -18.64 2.90 -21.38
CA THR A 134 -19.83 2.04 -21.37
C THR A 134 -19.88 1.16 -20.13
N GLN A 135 -18.81 1.11 -19.33
CA GLN A 135 -18.78 0.30 -18.12
C GLN A 135 -19.81 0.78 -17.09
N PRO A 136 -20.51 -0.14 -16.42
CA PRO A 136 -21.58 0.21 -15.50
C PRO A 136 -21.15 1.10 -14.32
N TYR A 137 -19.87 1.10 -14.00
CA TYR A 137 -19.29 1.85 -12.88
C TYR A 137 -18.71 3.23 -13.29
N HIS A 138 -18.69 3.59 -14.56
CA HIS A 138 -18.11 4.86 -15.00
C HIS A 138 -18.72 6.07 -14.27
N LYS A 139 -20.05 6.14 -14.26
CA LYS A 139 -20.79 7.21 -13.54
C LYS A 139 -20.51 7.23 -12.04
N ILE A 140 -20.16 6.09 -11.46
CA ILE A 140 -19.79 6.01 -10.05
C ILE A 140 -18.43 6.64 -9.84
N LEU A 141 -17.46 6.31 -10.67
CA LEU A 141 -16.13 6.88 -10.59
C LEU A 141 -16.14 8.40 -10.73
N GLU A 142 -16.96 8.95 -11.61
CA GLU A 142 -17.11 10.40 -11.80
C GLU A 142 -17.61 11.15 -10.56
N LYS A 143 -18.32 10.49 -9.64
CA LYS A 143 -18.73 11.11 -8.36
C LYS A 143 -17.54 11.41 -7.47
N TYR A 144 -16.52 10.53 -7.50
CA TYR A 144 -15.34 10.64 -6.63
C TYR A 144 -14.31 11.61 -7.18
N ASP A 145 -14.16 11.68 -8.49
CA ASP A 145 -13.28 12.64 -9.13
C ASP A 145 -13.74 12.96 -10.54
N LYS A 146 -14.23 14.18 -10.77
CA LYS A 146 -14.60 14.70 -12.10
C LYS A 146 -13.40 14.77 -13.07
N LYS A 147 -12.18 14.66 -12.55
CA LYS A 147 -10.95 14.66 -13.33
C LYS A 147 -10.44 13.25 -13.62
N ILE A 148 -11.27 12.23 -13.37
CA ILE A 148 -10.91 10.86 -13.76
C ILE A 148 -10.62 10.86 -15.24
N PRO A 149 -9.41 10.43 -15.60
CA PRO A 149 -8.99 10.51 -16.98
C PRO A 149 -9.80 9.57 -17.88
N LEU A 150 -10.26 10.07 -18.98
CA LEU A 150 -10.97 9.27 -19.98
C LEU A 150 -9.98 8.38 -20.76
N PRO A 151 -10.39 7.17 -21.19
CA PRO A 151 -9.54 6.23 -21.91
C PRO A 151 -8.87 6.83 -23.15
N LYS A 152 -9.60 7.66 -23.88
CA LYS A 152 -9.10 8.34 -25.08
C LYS A 152 -7.95 9.31 -24.82
N GLN A 153 -7.84 9.82 -23.59
CA GLN A 153 -6.81 10.77 -23.19
C GLN A 153 -5.54 10.09 -22.64
N MET A 154 -5.61 8.81 -22.34
CA MET A 154 -4.60 8.15 -21.52
C MET A 154 -3.81 7.05 -22.21
N GLY A 155 -4.22 6.60 -23.36
CA GLY A 155 -3.53 5.54 -24.06
C GLY A 155 -3.24 4.32 -23.18
N ASN A 156 -2.00 3.79 -23.29
CA ASN A 156 -1.60 2.57 -22.58
C ASN A 156 -1.49 2.71 -21.05
N ASN A 157 -1.47 3.93 -20.50
CA ASN A 157 -1.31 4.20 -19.08
C ASN A 157 -2.62 4.37 -18.30
N TYR A 158 -3.74 4.21 -18.97
CA TYR A 158 -5.06 4.40 -18.38
C TYR A 158 -5.27 3.64 -17.07
N LYS A 159 -5.12 2.32 -17.09
CA LYS A 159 -5.28 1.48 -15.90
C LYS A 159 -4.36 1.90 -14.74
N ASN A 160 -3.11 2.22 -15.05
CA ASN A 160 -2.15 2.63 -14.03
C ASN A 160 -2.58 3.92 -13.35
N ARG A 161 -3.08 4.90 -14.10
CA ARG A 161 -3.53 6.17 -13.54
C ARG A 161 -4.80 6.03 -12.72
N LEU A 162 -5.75 5.18 -13.14
CA LEU A 162 -6.92 4.85 -12.33
C LEU A 162 -6.51 4.20 -11.00
N ASN A 163 -5.60 3.24 -11.03
CA ASN A 163 -5.09 2.60 -9.83
C ASN A 163 -4.36 3.60 -8.91
N GLU A 164 -3.58 4.52 -9.46
CA GLU A 164 -2.94 5.59 -8.69
C GLU A 164 -3.97 6.55 -8.06
N TRP A 165 -5.02 6.89 -8.79
CA TRP A 165 -6.12 7.68 -8.27
C TRP A 165 -6.82 6.96 -7.11
N PHE A 166 -7.25 5.71 -7.31
CA PHE A 166 -7.92 4.92 -6.29
C PHE A 166 -7.06 4.76 -5.03
N ARG A 167 -5.77 4.58 -5.21
CA ARG A 167 -4.79 4.44 -4.12
C ARG A 167 -4.75 5.67 -3.19
N LYS A 168 -5.02 6.86 -3.73
CA LYS A 168 -5.03 8.12 -2.96
C LYS A 168 -6.32 8.35 -2.18
N LEU A 169 -7.37 7.61 -2.45
CA LEU A 169 -8.61 7.70 -1.70
C LEU A 169 -8.40 7.27 -0.24
N SER A 170 -9.15 7.86 0.68
CA SER A 170 -9.22 7.39 2.05
C SER A 170 -9.80 5.98 2.13
N VAL A 171 -9.54 5.25 3.21
CA VAL A 171 -10.07 3.89 3.41
C VAL A 171 -11.59 3.85 3.25
N LYS A 172 -12.29 4.82 3.83
CA LYS A 172 -13.76 4.94 3.73
C LYS A 172 -14.23 5.12 2.29
N GLU A 173 -13.57 5.99 1.54
CA GLU A 173 -13.91 6.24 0.14
C GLU A 173 -13.62 5.03 -0.74
N LYS A 174 -12.52 4.30 -0.50
CA LYS A 174 -12.22 3.05 -1.22
C LYS A 174 -13.32 2.03 -1.04
N THR A 175 -13.67 1.72 0.20
CA THR A 175 -14.70 0.74 0.52
C THR A 175 -16.06 1.14 -0.07
N GLN A 176 -16.45 2.41 0.04
CA GLN A 176 -17.68 2.91 -0.53
C GLN A 176 -17.69 2.81 -2.05
N CYS A 177 -16.62 3.24 -2.71
CA CYS A 177 -16.47 3.15 -4.17
C CYS A 177 -16.61 1.71 -4.67
N LEU A 178 -15.92 0.77 -4.03
CA LEU A 178 -16.01 -0.65 -4.40
C LEU A 178 -17.42 -1.22 -4.21
N ASN A 179 -18.07 -0.91 -3.12
CA ASN A 179 -19.42 -1.39 -2.84
C ASN A 179 -20.43 -0.85 -3.88
N GLU A 180 -20.33 0.42 -4.25
CA GLU A 180 -21.17 1.02 -5.29
C GLU A 180 -20.92 0.35 -6.66
N MET A 181 -19.66 0.10 -7.01
CA MET A 181 -19.29 -0.58 -8.27
C MET A 181 -19.83 -2.00 -8.32
N LEU A 182 -19.63 -2.80 -7.27
CA LEU A 182 -20.12 -4.17 -7.18
C LEU A 182 -21.65 -4.24 -7.24
N THR A 183 -22.33 -3.32 -6.56
CA THR A 183 -23.79 -3.20 -6.60
C THR A 183 -24.28 -2.91 -8.02
N GLN A 184 -23.63 -2.01 -8.73
CA GLN A 184 -24.00 -1.69 -10.10
C GLN A 184 -23.77 -2.86 -11.05
N ILE A 185 -22.64 -3.55 -10.95
CA ILE A 185 -22.35 -4.75 -11.74
C ILE A 185 -23.39 -5.84 -11.48
N SER A 186 -23.77 -6.06 -10.22
CA SER A 186 -24.80 -7.05 -9.87
C SER A 186 -26.16 -6.71 -10.49
N LYS A 187 -26.56 -5.44 -10.49
CA LYS A 187 -27.82 -5.00 -11.13
C LYS A 187 -27.80 -5.23 -12.65
N VAL A 188 -26.68 -4.95 -13.30
CA VAL A 188 -26.54 -5.15 -14.76
C VAL A 188 -26.59 -6.64 -15.09
N LYS A 189 -25.95 -7.50 -14.29
CA LYS A 189 -26.04 -8.96 -14.46
C LYS A 189 -27.47 -9.48 -14.30
N GLN A 190 -28.21 -8.99 -13.30
CA GLN A 190 -29.59 -9.38 -13.05
C GLN A 190 -30.56 -8.93 -14.17
N SER A 191 -30.25 -7.82 -14.84
CA SER A 191 -31.06 -7.30 -15.97
C SER A 191 -30.83 -8.05 -17.29
N GLY A 192 -29.98 -9.07 -17.32
CA GLY A 192 -29.70 -9.86 -18.53
C GLY A 192 -28.88 -9.16 -19.60
N LEU A 193 -28.45 -7.91 -19.36
CA LEU A 193 -27.72 -7.10 -20.34
C LEU A 193 -26.25 -7.54 -20.54
N LEU A 194 -25.73 -8.48 -19.76
CA LEU A 194 -24.34 -8.93 -19.85
C LEU A 194 -24.12 -10.35 -20.33
N PHE A 195 -25.18 -11.13 -20.54
CA PHE A 195 -25.05 -12.48 -21.05
C PHE A 195 -26.25 -12.81 -21.96
N GLU A 196 -26.21 -12.41 -23.20
CA GLU A 196 -26.71 -13.28 -24.25
C GLU A 196 -25.58 -14.28 -24.53
N GLU A 197 -25.88 -15.53 -24.31
CA GLU A 197 -25.01 -16.69 -24.53
C GLU A 197 -24.48 -16.66 -25.97
N ILE A 198 -23.15 -16.82 -26.10
CA ILE A 198 -22.53 -17.31 -27.31
C ILE A 198 -22.45 -18.83 -27.22
#